data_c7d5d222ad2495222e685193a7ed81c1
#
_entry.id   c7d5d222ad2495222e685193a7ed81c1
#
_cell.length_a   1.000
_cell.length_b   1.000
_cell.length_c   1.000
_cell.angle_alpha   90.00
_cell.angle_beta   90.00
_cell.angle_gamma   90.00
#
_symmetry.space_group_name_H-M   'P 1'
#
loop_
_entity.id
_entity.type
_entity.pdbx_description
1 polymer ?
#
loop_
_entity_poly.entity_id
_entity_poly.type
_entity_poly.pdbx_seq_one_letter_code
_entity_poly.pdbx_strand_id
1 'polypeptide(L)'
;GYSLLWVVTLSTIMLIILQHNVAHLGIVTGLCLSEAATQYTPKWVSRPILGTAVLASISTSLAEILGGAIALEMLLDIPIVWGAVLTTVFVSIMLFTNSYKKIERSIIAFVSVIGLSFIYELFLVDIDWPMAVEGWVTPAIPKGSMLIIMSVLGAVVMPHNLFLHSEVIQSHEYNKQDTASIKKVLKYELFDTLFSICLLYTSDAADDMQCV
;
A
#
# COMPACT_ATOMS: atom_id res chain seq x y z
N GLY A 1 16.57 14.28 3.75
CA GLY A 1 15.17 14.34 3.49
C GLY A 1 14.82 14.57 2.03
N TYR A 2 14.84 15.78 1.51
CA TYR A 2 14.28 16.15 0.18
C TYR A 2 14.92 15.45 -1.03
N SER A 3 16.15 14.96 -0.94
CA SER A 3 16.87 14.34 -2.05
C SER A 3 16.30 13.01 -2.56
N LEU A 4 15.34 12.40 -1.83
CA LEU A 4 14.69 11.14 -2.22
C LEU A 4 13.22 11.30 -2.64
N LEU A 5 12.69 12.51 -2.75
CA LEU A 5 11.31 12.77 -3.19
C LEU A 5 11.01 12.21 -4.59
N TRP A 6 12.01 12.18 -5.46
CA TRP A 6 11.87 11.56 -6.79
C TRP A 6 11.61 10.05 -6.71
N VAL A 7 12.12 9.35 -5.68
CA VAL A 7 11.89 7.91 -5.47
C VAL A 7 10.43 7.66 -5.15
N VAL A 8 9.84 8.48 -4.25
CA VAL A 8 8.43 8.39 -3.88
C VAL A 8 7.53 8.58 -5.12
N THR A 9 7.81 9.60 -5.93
CA THR A 9 7.06 9.86 -7.17
C THR A 9 7.20 8.69 -8.15
N LEU A 10 8.41 8.17 -8.33
CA LEU A 10 8.65 7.02 -9.21
C LEU A 10 7.89 5.78 -8.72
N SER A 11 7.95 5.49 -7.41
CA SER A 11 7.24 4.37 -6.80
C SER A 11 5.73 4.49 -7.01
N THR A 12 5.18 5.68 -6.82
CA THR A 12 3.76 5.98 -7.03
C THR A 12 3.34 5.71 -8.48
N ILE A 13 4.12 6.20 -9.44
CA ILE A 13 3.85 5.96 -10.87
C ILE A 13 3.90 4.46 -11.18
N MET A 14 4.90 3.75 -10.66
CA MET A 14 5.01 2.29 -10.83
C MET A 14 3.79 1.56 -10.25
N LEU A 15 3.34 1.94 -9.06
CA LEU A 15 2.18 1.33 -8.42
C LEU A 15 0.91 1.57 -9.23
N ILE A 16 0.66 2.79 -9.71
CA ILE A 16 -0.50 3.13 -10.55
C ILE A 16 -0.53 2.27 -11.81
N ILE A 17 0.61 2.15 -12.49
CA ILE A 17 0.73 1.33 -13.71
C ILE A 17 0.45 -0.14 -13.40
N LEU A 18 1.02 -0.67 -12.31
CA LEU A 18 0.84 -2.06 -11.93
C LEU A 18 -0.61 -2.36 -11.53
N GLN A 19 -1.23 -1.52 -10.69
CA GLN A 19 -2.62 -1.70 -10.29
C GLN A 19 -3.57 -1.60 -11.49
N HIS A 20 -3.36 -0.63 -12.38
CA HIS A 20 -4.15 -0.52 -13.61
C HIS A 20 -4.04 -1.76 -14.50
N ASN A 21 -2.84 -2.32 -14.68
CA ASN A 21 -2.65 -3.54 -15.45
C ASN A 21 -3.32 -4.76 -14.80
N VAL A 22 -3.25 -4.86 -13.49
CA VAL A 22 -3.91 -5.93 -12.72
C VAL A 22 -5.43 -5.80 -12.80
N ALA A 23 -5.97 -4.59 -12.69
CA ALA A 23 -7.38 -4.31 -12.86
C ALA A 23 -7.85 -4.64 -14.29
N HIS A 24 -7.07 -4.25 -15.30
CA HIS A 24 -7.34 -4.58 -16.70
C HIS A 24 -7.41 -6.10 -16.91
N LEU A 25 -6.47 -6.84 -16.33
CA LEU A 25 -6.49 -8.30 -16.36
C LEU A 25 -7.79 -8.86 -15.76
N GLY A 26 -8.15 -8.43 -14.55
CA GLY A 26 -9.36 -8.89 -13.85
C GLY A 26 -10.66 -8.58 -14.59
N ILE A 27 -10.79 -7.35 -15.10
CA ILE A 27 -11.99 -6.91 -15.82
C ILE A 27 -12.16 -7.64 -17.15
N VAL A 28 -11.07 -7.82 -17.90
CA VAL A 28 -11.11 -8.43 -19.25
C VAL A 28 -11.21 -9.95 -19.19
N THR A 29 -10.42 -10.60 -18.36
CA THR A 29 -10.36 -12.06 -18.28
C THR A 29 -11.34 -12.64 -17.27
N GLY A 30 -11.67 -11.88 -16.23
CA GLY A 30 -12.43 -12.33 -15.08
C GLY A 30 -11.65 -13.28 -14.16
N LEU A 31 -10.34 -13.32 -14.32
CA LEU A 31 -9.43 -14.08 -13.48
C LEU A 31 -8.70 -13.14 -12.53
N CYS A 32 -8.51 -13.56 -11.29
CA CYS A 32 -7.60 -12.86 -10.40
C CYS A 32 -6.14 -13.13 -10.78
N LEU A 33 -5.23 -12.32 -10.29
CA LEU A 33 -3.81 -12.42 -10.64
C LEU A 33 -3.21 -13.78 -10.27
N SER A 34 -3.64 -14.39 -9.17
CA SER A 34 -3.19 -15.72 -8.72
C SER A 34 -3.68 -16.84 -9.66
N GLU A 35 -4.92 -16.75 -10.12
CA GLU A 35 -5.48 -17.70 -11.09
C GLU A 35 -4.79 -17.58 -12.44
N ALA A 36 -4.63 -16.33 -12.94
CA ALA A 36 -3.92 -16.07 -14.18
C ALA A 36 -2.46 -16.59 -14.13
N ALA A 37 -1.76 -16.34 -13.02
CA ALA A 37 -0.41 -16.84 -12.82
C ALA A 37 -0.34 -18.37 -12.81
N THR A 38 -1.33 -19.05 -12.26
CA THR A 38 -1.35 -20.54 -12.23
C THR A 38 -1.77 -21.15 -13.55
N GLN A 39 -2.66 -20.49 -14.29
CA GLN A 39 -3.22 -21.03 -15.53
C GLN A 39 -2.32 -20.79 -16.73
N TYR A 40 -1.71 -19.60 -16.83
CA TYR A 40 -0.94 -19.20 -18.00
C TYR A 40 0.58 -19.36 -17.85
N THR A 41 1.06 -19.67 -16.64
CA THR A 41 2.50 -19.83 -16.39
C THR A 41 2.84 -21.26 -15.97
N PRO A 42 4.01 -21.80 -16.37
CA PRO A 42 4.44 -23.11 -15.94
C PRO A 42 4.65 -23.16 -14.43
N LYS A 43 4.37 -24.30 -13.81
CA LYS A 43 4.37 -24.47 -12.34
C LYS A 43 5.69 -24.09 -11.66
N TRP A 44 6.81 -24.22 -12.34
CA TRP A 44 8.11 -23.85 -11.81
C TRP A 44 8.36 -22.33 -11.75
N VAL A 45 7.58 -21.52 -12.48
CA VAL A 45 7.57 -20.05 -12.42
C VAL A 45 6.47 -19.55 -11.52
N SER A 46 5.26 -20.12 -11.62
CA SER A 46 4.10 -19.70 -10.83
C SER A 46 4.31 -19.89 -9.32
N ARG A 47 4.87 -21.04 -8.91
CA ARG A 47 5.10 -21.34 -7.48
C ARG A 47 6.04 -20.35 -6.77
N PRO A 48 7.22 -19.97 -7.33
CA PRO A 48 8.06 -18.94 -6.75
C PRO A 48 7.37 -17.57 -6.66
N ILE A 49 6.65 -17.16 -7.71
CA ILE A 49 5.92 -15.87 -7.71
C ILE A 49 4.89 -15.83 -6.58
N LEU A 50 4.06 -16.85 -6.45
CA LEU A 50 3.08 -16.93 -5.36
C LEU A 50 3.78 -17.05 -3.99
N GLY A 51 4.88 -17.79 -3.92
CA GLY A 51 5.69 -17.91 -2.70
C GLY A 51 6.28 -16.56 -2.24
N THR A 52 6.79 -15.76 -3.16
CA THR A 52 7.29 -14.41 -2.82
C THR A 52 6.17 -13.48 -2.36
N ALA A 53 4.97 -13.58 -2.94
CA ALA A 53 3.81 -12.80 -2.50
C ALA A 53 3.40 -13.17 -1.05
N VAL A 54 3.39 -14.45 -0.71
CA VAL A 54 3.11 -14.92 0.65
C VAL A 54 4.19 -14.45 1.64
N LEU A 55 5.46 -14.57 1.28
CA LEU A 55 6.56 -14.09 2.13
C LEU A 55 6.49 -12.58 2.34
N ALA A 56 6.18 -11.81 1.29
CA ALA A 56 5.97 -10.37 1.40
C ALA A 56 4.80 -10.04 2.34
N SER A 57 3.68 -10.74 2.24
CA SER A 57 2.53 -10.56 3.15
C SER A 57 2.89 -10.85 4.61
N ILE A 58 3.64 -11.93 4.88
CA ILE A 58 4.12 -12.24 6.23
C ILE A 58 5.04 -11.13 6.75
N SER A 59 5.97 -10.67 5.91
CA SER A 59 6.91 -9.60 6.27
C SER A 59 6.20 -8.29 6.62
N THR A 60 5.20 -7.90 5.81
CA THR A 60 4.40 -6.70 6.05
C THR A 60 3.60 -6.82 7.34
N SER A 61 2.95 -7.97 7.59
CA SER A 61 2.20 -8.19 8.83
C SER A 61 3.10 -8.08 10.07
N LEU A 62 4.34 -8.57 9.99
CA LEU A 62 5.31 -8.41 11.08
C LEU A 62 5.71 -6.94 11.28
N ALA A 63 5.89 -6.18 10.20
CA ALA A 63 6.20 -4.76 10.27
C ALA A 63 5.04 -3.95 10.89
N GLU A 64 3.80 -4.26 10.53
CA GLU A 64 2.61 -3.62 11.11
C GLU A 64 2.46 -3.89 12.62
N ILE A 65 2.69 -5.14 13.05
CA ILE A 65 2.69 -5.49 14.47
C ILE A 65 3.80 -4.73 15.22
N LEU A 66 4.98 -4.63 14.61
CA LEU A 66 6.09 -3.89 15.20
C LEU A 66 5.79 -2.40 15.29
N GLY A 67 5.19 -1.81 14.25
CA GLY A 67 4.74 -0.41 14.27
C GLY A 67 3.74 -0.14 15.38
N GLY A 68 2.75 -1.02 15.57
CA GLY A 68 1.81 -0.93 16.70
C GLY A 68 2.49 -1.07 18.06
N ALA A 69 3.51 -1.93 18.18
CA ALA A 69 4.28 -2.09 19.41
C ALA A 69 5.11 -0.86 19.75
N ILE A 70 5.76 -0.26 18.76
CA ILE A 70 6.53 0.99 18.90
C ILE A 70 5.61 2.14 19.32
N ALA A 71 4.44 2.25 18.72
CA ALA A 71 3.46 3.27 19.09
C ALA A 71 3.01 3.13 20.54
N LEU A 72 2.79 1.90 21.02
CA LEU A 72 2.46 1.64 22.44
C LEU A 72 3.62 1.95 23.37
N GLU A 73 4.86 1.69 22.98
CA GLU A 73 6.05 2.07 23.74
C GLU A 73 6.15 3.60 23.85
N MET A 74 5.99 4.33 22.75
CA MET A 74 6.07 5.79 22.75
C MET A 74 4.96 6.49 23.52
N LEU A 75 3.75 5.92 23.54
CA LEU A 75 2.57 6.53 24.17
C LEU A 75 2.40 6.12 25.64
N LEU A 76 2.74 4.88 25.99
CA LEU A 76 2.41 4.27 27.29
C LEU A 76 3.64 3.71 28.02
N ASP A 77 4.84 3.89 27.48
CA ASP A 77 6.10 3.31 28.00
C ASP A 77 6.04 1.77 28.19
N ILE A 78 5.26 1.09 27.34
CA ILE A 78 5.15 -0.37 27.36
C ILE A 78 6.31 -0.97 26.56
N PRO A 79 7.09 -1.92 27.13
CA PRO A 79 8.17 -2.57 26.37
C PRO A 79 7.67 -3.19 25.05
N ILE A 80 8.44 -3.06 23.97
CA ILE A 80 8.10 -3.49 22.59
C ILE A 80 7.52 -4.92 22.56
N VAL A 81 8.10 -5.85 23.33
CA VAL A 81 7.66 -7.26 23.38
C VAL A 81 6.21 -7.37 23.85
N TRP A 82 5.85 -6.67 24.93
CA TRP A 82 4.48 -6.64 25.43
C TRP A 82 3.54 -5.87 24.53
N GLY A 83 4.02 -4.78 23.92
CA GLY A 83 3.31 -4.03 22.90
C GLY A 83 2.93 -4.91 21.69
N ALA A 84 3.87 -5.71 21.19
CA ALA A 84 3.61 -6.65 20.10
C ALA A 84 2.59 -7.74 20.45
N VAL A 85 2.68 -8.29 21.67
CA VAL A 85 1.69 -9.27 22.16
C VAL A 85 0.30 -8.64 22.26
N LEU A 86 0.19 -7.45 22.85
CA LEU A 86 -1.08 -6.73 22.99
C LEU A 86 -1.69 -6.41 21.64
N THR A 87 -0.91 -5.89 20.69
CA THR A 87 -1.36 -5.58 19.32
C THR A 87 -1.87 -6.84 18.63
N THR A 88 -1.10 -7.94 18.69
CA THR A 88 -1.48 -9.21 18.06
C THR A 88 -2.77 -9.77 18.67
N VAL A 89 -2.91 -9.76 19.98
CA VAL A 89 -4.12 -10.24 20.68
C VAL A 89 -5.32 -9.37 20.32
N PHE A 90 -5.15 -8.04 20.31
CA PHE A 90 -6.22 -7.10 19.96
C PHE A 90 -6.72 -7.32 18.53
N VAL A 91 -5.81 -7.40 17.55
CA VAL A 91 -6.14 -7.65 16.15
C VAL A 91 -6.80 -9.00 15.98
N SER A 92 -6.29 -10.04 16.64
CA SER A 92 -6.89 -11.38 16.59
C SER A 92 -8.33 -11.40 17.15
N ILE A 93 -8.55 -10.74 18.29
CA ILE A 93 -9.90 -10.62 18.87
C ILE A 93 -10.84 -9.88 17.91
N MET A 94 -10.37 -8.78 17.31
CA MET A 94 -11.17 -8.04 16.33
C MET A 94 -11.55 -8.90 15.12
N LEU A 95 -10.61 -9.68 14.59
CA LEU A 95 -10.85 -10.56 13.44
C LEU A 95 -11.86 -11.68 13.75
N PHE A 96 -11.73 -12.32 14.92
CA PHE A 96 -12.62 -13.44 15.28
C PHE A 96 -13.99 -13.01 15.79
N THR A 97 -14.10 -11.83 16.40
CA THR A 97 -15.34 -11.40 17.07
C THR A 97 -16.23 -10.56 16.18
N ASN A 98 -15.67 -9.83 15.19
CA ASN A 98 -16.42 -8.88 14.40
C ASN A 98 -16.84 -9.42 13.02
N SER A 99 -18.05 -9.03 12.62
CA SER A 99 -18.52 -9.23 11.24
C SER A 99 -17.73 -8.32 10.29
N TYR A 100 -17.48 -8.79 9.06
CA TYR A 100 -16.77 -8.06 7.99
C TYR A 100 -17.15 -6.58 7.90
N LYS A 101 -18.45 -6.26 7.90
CA LYS A 101 -18.95 -4.86 7.84
C LYS A 101 -18.54 -3.97 9.03
N LYS A 102 -18.35 -4.56 10.21
CA LYS A 102 -17.90 -3.79 11.39
C LYS A 102 -16.40 -3.50 11.30
N ILE A 103 -15.62 -4.49 10.84
CA ILE A 103 -14.17 -4.33 10.61
C ILE A 103 -13.93 -3.25 9.56
N GLU A 104 -14.62 -3.33 8.42
CA GLU A 104 -14.55 -2.34 7.34
C GLU A 104 -14.85 -0.92 7.83
N ARG A 105 -15.92 -0.73 8.60
CA ARG A 105 -16.25 0.59 9.17
C ARG A 105 -15.20 1.08 10.15
N SER A 106 -14.61 0.20 10.95
CA SER A 106 -13.54 0.56 11.87
C SER A 106 -12.28 0.99 11.10
N ILE A 107 -11.91 0.27 10.04
CA ILE A 107 -10.77 0.62 9.18
C ILE A 107 -11.00 2.01 8.56
N ILE A 108 -12.19 2.28 7.99
CA ILE A 108 -12.51 3.59 7.40
C ILE A 108 -12.37 4.70 8.46
N ALA A 109 -12.83 4.47 9.69
CA ALA A 109 -12.71 5.46 10.76
C ALA A 109 -11.24 5.73 11.13
N PHE A 110 -10.42 4.69 11.28
CA PHE A 110 -8.99 4.85 11.58
C PHE A 110 -8.24 5.57 10.45
N VAL A 111 -8.45 5.14 9.20
CA VAL A 111 -7.83 5.78 8.02
C VAL A 111 -8.25 7.25 7.91
N SER A 112 -9.51 7.58 8.23
CA SER A 112 -9.97 8.97 8.24
C SER A 112 -9.27 9.81 9.31
N VAL A 113 -9.06 9.26 10.51
CA VAL A 113 -8.33 9.94 11.59
C VAL A 113 -6.87 10.16 11.19
N ILE A 114 -6.23 9.14 10.64
CA ILE A 114 -4.85 9.23 10.13
C ILE A 114 -4.77 10.31 9.04
N GLY A 115 -5.63 10.28 8.05
CA GLY A 115 -5.65 11.27 6.97
C GLY A 115 -5.85 12.70 7.48
N LEU A 116 -6.72 12.92 8.47
CA LEU A 116 -6.88 14.22 9.11
C LEU A 116 -5.64 14.66 9.90
N SER A 117 -4.97 13.72 10.57
CA SER A 117 -3.71 13.99 11.28
C SER A 117 -2.62 14.45 10.33
N PHE A 118 -2.47 13.81 9.18
CA PHE A 118 -1.51 14.22 8.15
C PHE A 118 -1.81 15.59 7.55
N ILE A 119 -3.09 15.87 7.27
CA ILE A 119 -3.49 17.21 6.81
C ILE A 119 -3.14 18.28 7.86
N TYR A 120 -3.36 17.99 9.14
CA TYR A 120 -2.99 18.89 10.23
C TYR A 120 -1.47 19.10 10.30
N GLU A 121 -0.70 18.02 10.19
CA GLU A 121 0.76 18.06 10.20
C GLU A 121 1.33 18.88 9.03
N LEU A 122 0.73 18.78 7.83
CA LEU A 122 1.12 19.57 6.67
C LEU A 122 1.04 21.09 6.91
N PHE A 123 0.12 21.53 7.80
CA PHE A 123 0.02 22.95 8.20
C PHE A 123 1.01 23.35 9.28
N LEU A 124 1.58 22.39 10.02
CA LEU A 124 2.55 22.68 11.09
C LEU A 124 4.00 22.70 10.59
N VAL A 125 4.30 21.99 9.52
CA VAL A 125 5.66 21.83 9.01
C VAL A 125 6.01 23.00 8.09
N ASP A 126 7.10 23.71 8.41
CA ASP A 126 7.71 24.71 7.53
C ASP A 126 8.47 23.99 6.40
N ILE A 127 7.85 23.93 5.22
CA ILE A 127 8.44 23.26 4.05
C ILE A 127 9.34 24.24 3.30
N ASP A 128 10.60 23.86 3.14
CA ASP A 128 11.53 24.56 2.22
C ASP A 128 11.23 24.15 0.78
N TRP A 129 10.30 24.87 0.14
CA TRP A 129 9.84 24.59 -1.22
C TRP A 129 10.94 24.60 -2.28
N PRO A 130 11.91 25.55 -2.28
CA PRO A 130 13.05 25.54 -3.19
C PRO A 130 13.86 24.25 -3.11
N MET A 131 14.21 23.81 -1.90
CA MET A 131 14.98 22.58 -1.67
C MET A 131 14.18 21.31 -2.01
N ALA A 132 12.88 21.33 -1.77
CA ALA A 132 12.00 20.22 -2.12
C ALA A 132 11.89 20.06 -3.65
N VAL A 133 11.72 21.13 -4.39
CA VAL A 133 11.66 21.11 -5.86
C VAL A 133 13.00 20.70 -6.46
N GLU A 134 14.11 21.19 -5.93
CA GLU A 134 15.44 20.78 -6.37
C GLU A 134 15.68 19.28 -6.18
N GLY A 135 15.35 18.74 -4.99
CA GLY A 135 15.47 17.32 -4.69
C GLY A 135 14.53 16.42 -5.50
N TRP A 136 13.40 16.97 -5.96
CA TRP A 136 12.47 16.27 -6.81
C TRP A 136 12.93 16.19 -8.27
N VAL A 137 13.47 17.28 -8.81
CA VAL A 137 13.89 17.40 -10.23
C VAL A 137 15.28 16.83 -10.46
N THR A 138 16.17 16.89 -9.46
CA THR A 138 17.54 16.38 -9.55
C THR A 138 17.67 15.05 -8.82
N PRO A 139 17.49 13.90 -9.50
CA PRO A 139 17.62 12.59 -8.87
C PRO A 139 19.05 12.37 -8.39
N ALA A 140 19.26 12.42 -7.10
CA ALA A 140 20.53 12.14 -6.46
C ALA A 140 20.42 10.86 -5.61
N ILE A 141 21.45 10.03 -5.65
CA ILE A 141 21.57 8.84 -4.80
C ILE A 141 22.72 9.10 -3.81
N PRO A 142 22.41 9.62 -2.61
CA PRO A 142 23.44 9.82 -1.59
C PRO A 142 24.09 8.48 -1.20
N LYS A 143 25.35 8.54 -0.78
CA LYS A 143 26.04 7.34 -0.30
C LYS A 143 25.33 6.75 0.91
N GLY A 144 24.93 5.48 0.83
CA GLY A 144 24.21 4.78 1.90
C GLY A 144 22.68 4.86 1.82
N SER A 145 22.10 5.62 0.89
CA SER A 145 20.62 5.71 0.74
C SER A 145 19.98 4.53 0.04
N MET A 146 20.75 3.57 -0.46
CA MET A 146 20.22 2.42 -1.23
C MET A 146 19.22 1.59 -0.41
N LEU A 147 19.49 1.41 0.88
CA LEU A 147 18.58 0.69 1.77
C LEU A 147 17.24 1.43 1.90
N ILE A 148 17.27 2.75 2.08
CA ILE A 148 16.07 3.59 2.18
C ILE A 148 15.28 3.56 0.87
N ILE A 149 15.95 3.69 -0.28
CA ILE A 149 15.31 3.60 -1.59
C ILE A 149 14.60 2.25 -1.77
N MET A 150 15.27 1.15 -1.41
CA MET A 150 14.66 -0.18 -1.47
C MET A 150 13.50 -0.33 -0.50
N SER A 151 13.59 0.24 0.70
CA SER A 151 12.50 0.22 1.68
C SER A 151 11.28 0.98 1.17
N VAL A 152 11.47 2.20 0.64
CA VAL A 152 10.38 3.00 0.06
C VAL A 152 9.74 2.28 -1.13
N LEU A 153 10.54 1.76 -2.06
CA LEU A 153 10.00 0.98 -3.20
C LEU A 153 9.22 -0.25 -2.74
N GLY A 154 9.72 -0.96 -1.73
CA GLY A 154 9.07 -2.17 -1.20
C GLY A 154 7.80 -1.87 -0.41
N ALA A 155 7.78 -0.80 0.37
CA ALA A 155 6.61 -0.34 1.13
C ALA A 155 5.49 0.12 0.20
N VAL A 156 5.85 0.75 -0.91
CA VAL A 156 4.92 1.29 -1.90
C VAL A 156 4.37 0.22 -2.83
N VAL A 157 5.24 -0.52 -3.49
CA VAL A 157 4.87 -1.55 -4.46
C VAL A 157 4.74 -2.90 -3.73
N MET A 158 3.68 -3.05 -2.93
CA MET A 158 3.41 -4.27 -2.18
C MET A 158 2.84 -5.37 -3.11
N PRO A 159 3.57 -6.47 -3.39
CA PRO A 159 3.07 -7.51 -4.27
C PRO A 159 1.74 -8.11 -3.84
N HIS A 160 1.57 -8.37 -2.54
CA HIS A 160 0.34 -8.94 -2.00
C HIS A 160 -0.88 -8.04 -2.19
N ASN A 161 -0.71 -6.71 -2.16
CA ASN A 161 -1.77 -5.75 -2.45
C ASN A 161 -2.26 -5.83 -3.91
N LEU A 162 -1.37 -6.13 -4.86
CA LEU A 162 -1.76 -6.35 -6.25
C LEU A 162 -2.63 -7.60 -6.41
N PHE A 163 -2.31 -8.66 -5.67
CA PHE A 163 -3.14 -9.88 -5.66
C PHE A 163 -4.52 -9.60 -5.04
N LEU A 164 -4.56 -8.91 -3.89
CA LEU A 164 -5.81 -8.52 -3.24
C LEU A 164 -6.66 -7.62 -4.14
N HIS A 165 -6.06 -6.61 -4.77
CA HIS A 165 -6.75 -5.71 -5.68
C HIS A 165 -7.40 -6.45 -6.86
N SER A 166 -6.70 -7.43 -7.45
CA SER A 166 -7.27 -8.27 -8.53
C SER A 166 -8.46 -9.11 -8.07
N GLU A 167 -8.43 -9.61 -6.83
CA GLU A 167 -9.51 -10.42 -6.26
C GLU A 167 -10.75 -9.57 -5.95
N VAL A 168 -10.54 -8.36 -5.42
CA VAL A 168 -11.63 -7.40 -5.19
C VAL A 168 -12.31 -7.02 -6.52
N ILE A 169 -11.55 -6.76 -7.57
CA ILE A 169 -12.10 -6.46 -8.89
C ILE A 169 -12.88 -7.65 -9.46
N GLN A 170 -12.36 -8.87 -9.31
CA GLN A 170 -13.05 -10.07 -9.74
C GLN A 170 -14.41 -10.25 -9.03
N SER A 171 -14.48 -9.91 -7.73
CA SER A 171 -15.69 -10.04 -6.92
C SER A 171 -16.86 -9.13 -7.36
N HIS A 172 -16.58 -8.08 -8.14
CA HIS A 172 -17.60 -7.15 -8.64
C HIS A 172 -18.38 -7.65 -9.86
N GLU A 173 -18.10 -8.85 -10.37
CA GLU A 173 -18.83 -9.50 -11.48
C GLU A 173 -19.26 -8.55 -12.60
N TYR A 174 -18.31 -7.83 -13.20
CA TYR A 174 -18.61 -6.90 -14.28
C TYR A 174 -19.22 -7.63 -15.49
N ASN A 175 -20.30 -7.06 -16.07
CA ASN A 175 -20.96 -7.64 -17.23
C ASN A 175 -20.00 -7.64 -18.44
N LYS A 176 -19.44 -8.83 -18.75
CA LYS A 176 -18.36 -9.03 -19.74
C LYS A 176 -18.81 -8.93 -21.20
N GLN A 177 -20.11 -8.72 -21.45
CA GLN A 177 -20.66 -8.81 -22.81
C GLN A 177 -20.61 -7.50 -23.60
N ASP A 178 -20.34 -6.35 -22.95
CA ASP A 178 -20.32 -5.06 -23.63
C ASP A 178 -18.95 -4.37 -23.51
N THR A 179 -18.27 -4.24 -24.65
CA THR A 179 -16.96 -3.58 -24.75
C THR A 179 -17.00 -2.10 -24.33
N ALA A 180 -18.13 -1.42 -24.49
CA ALA A 180 -18.30 -0.04 -24.06
C ALA A 180 -18.37 0.07 -22.52
N SER A 181 -19.05 -0.88 -21.89
CA SER A 181 -19.09 -1.02 -20.42
C SER A 181 -17.71 -1.29 -19.84
N ILE A 182 -16.94 -2.20 -20.42
CA ILE A 182 -15.56 -2.52 -19.97
C ILE A 182 -14.67 -1.28 -19.99
N LYS A 183 -14.66 -0.52 -21.09
CA LYS A 183 -13.88 0.73 -21.19
C LYS A 183 -14.29 1.78 -20.16
N LYS A 184 -15.59 1.87 -19.88
CA LYS A 184 -16.12 2.81 -18.88
C LYS A 184 -15.68 2.42 -17.46
N VAL A 185 -15.77 1.14 -17.13
CA VAL A 185 -15.34 0.59 -15.83
C VAL A 185 -13.83 0.80 -15.63
N LEU A 186 -13.00 0.46 -16.62
CA LEU A 186 -11.56 0.68 -16.58
C LEU A 186 -11.19 2.16 -16.35
N LYS A 187 -11.95 3.07 -16.95
CA LYS A 187 -11.73 4.51 -16.75
C LYS A 187 -12.08 4.94 -15.32
N TYR A 188 -13.18 4.48 -14.78
CA TYR A 188 -13.56 4.80 -13.39
C TYR A 188 -12.60 4.19 -12.38
N GLU A 189 -12.17 2.96 -12.61
CA GLU A 189 -11.19 2.27 -11.78
C GLU A 189 -9.85 3.01 -11.78
N LEU A 190 -9.37 3.47 -12.95
CA LEU A 190 -8.15 4.27 -13.04
C LEU A 190 -8.26 5.58 -12.24
N PHE A 191 -9.41 6.27 -12.30
CA PHE A 191 -9.62 7.49 -11.53
C PHE A 191 -9.71 7.20 -10.03
N ASP A 192 -10.37 6.14 -9.63
CA ASP A 192 -10.46 5.71 -8.23
C ASP A 192 -9.08 5.34 -7.67
N THR A 193 -8.32 4.56 -8.43
CA THR A 193 -6.94 4.19 -8.11
C THR A 193 -6.04 5.43 -8.00
N LEU A 194 -6.10 6.35 -8.95
CA LEU A 194 -5.34 7.59 -8.91
C LEU A 194 -5.68 8.42 -7.68
N PHE A 195 -6.96 8.61 -7.38
CA PHE A 195 -7.40 9.39 -6.25
C PHE A 195 -7.02 8.75 -4.92
N SER A 196 -7.22 7.45 -4.79
CA SER A 196 -6.87 6.67 -3.59
C SER A 196 -5.36 6.68 -3.34
N ILE A 197 -4.56 6.45 -4.37
CA ILE A 197 -3.10 6.46 -4.26
C ILE A 197 -2.59 7.87 -3.95
N CYS A 198 -3.11 8.92 -4.60
CA CYS A 198 -2.70 10.29 -4.28
C CYS A 198 -3.02 10.67 -2.83
N LEU A 199 -4.15 10.25 -2.27
CA LEU A 199 -4.49 10.50 -0.87
C LEU A 199 -3.65 9.67 0.10
N LEU A 200 -3.46 8.38 -0.17
CA LEU A 200 -2.68 7.48 0.69
C LEU A 200 -1.20 7.87 0.70
N TYR A 201 -0.69 8.28 -0.45
CA TYR A 201 0.73 8.57 -0.63
C TYR A 201 1.20 9.88 -0.01
N THR A 202 0.31 10.87 0.07
CA THR A 202 0.64 12.07 0.85
C THR A 202 0.82 11.73 2.33
N SER A 203 0.19 10.67 2.82
CA SER A 203 0.33 10.24 4.20
C SER A 203 1.60 9.40 4.47
N ASP A 204 1.87 8.39 3.66
CA ASP A 204 3.06 7.52 3.85
C ASP A 204 4.38 8.26 3.63
N ALA A 205 4.43 9.21 2.68
CA ALA A 205 5.61 10.04 2.44
C ALA A 205 5.94 10.98 3.62
N ALA A 206 4.95 11.38 4.41
CA ALA A 206 5.17 12.21 5.59
C ALA A 206 5.78 11.38 6.74
N ASP A 207 5.36 10.12 6.93
CA ASP A 207 5.90 9.22 7.95
C ASP A 207 7.37 8.86 7.68
N ASP A 208 7.74 8.57 6.43
CA ASP A 208 9.12 8.27 6.05
C ASP A 208 10.07 9.48 6.17
N MET A 209 9.54 10.71 6.14
CA MET A 209 10.35 11.93 6.31
C MET A 209 10.65 12.27 7.78
N GLN A 210 9.93 11.72 8.75
CA GLN A 210 10.20 11.94 10.17
C GLN A 210 11.31 11.02 10.74
N CYS A 211 11.66 9.96 10.03
CA CYS A 211 12.66 8.98 10.47
C CYS A 211 14.11 9.27 10.03
N VAL A 212 14.43 10.51 9.57
CA VAL A 212 15.78 10.92 9.12
C VAL A 212 16.32 12.12 9.90
#